data_456de91b4ac575cbbcc8843cb9dbdbb4
#
_entry.id   456de91b4ac575cbbcc8843cb9dbdbb4
#
_cell.length_a   1.000
_cell.length_b   1.000
_cell.length_c   1.000
_cell.angle_alpha   90.00
_cell.angle_beta   90.00
_cell.angle_gamma   90.00
#
_symmetry.space_group_name_H-M   'P 1'
#
loop_
_entity.id
_entity.type
_entity.pdbx_description
1 polymer ?
#
loop_
_entity_poly.entity_id
_entity_poly.type
_entity_poly.pdbx_seq_one_letter_code
_entity_poly.pdbx_strand_id
1 'polypeptide(L)'
;MKRVLAVLLSVLLVCAPALADTVTIDPDHASLEELIALRDALNGYILSLGGAVPLAQGVYVAGEDLPAGAYRFIVGQEVESAFIYVYGAESENWYDFEHFYALGRFHGAFEVGRVELAEGSRVDIQGAPVTVVPIV
;
A
#
# COMPACT_ATOMS: atom_id res chain seq x y z
N MET A 1 -7.76 -1.64 27.82
CA MET A 1 -7.23 -1.64 26.45
C MET A 1 -8.19 -2.17 25.39
N LYS A 2 -8.89 -3.30 25.60
CA LYS A 2 -9.87 -3.86 24.64
C LYS A 2 -11.00 -2.88 24.25
N ARG A 3 -11.47 -2.05 25.19
CA ARG A 3 -12.55 -1.07 24.94
C ARG A 3 -12.10 0.18 24.16
N VAL A 4 -10.83 0.56 24.27
CA VAL A 4 -10.26 1.71 23.56
C VAL A 4 -10.02 1.39 22.09
N LEU A 5 -9.63 0.15 21.79
CA LEU A 5 -9.43 -0.31 20.41
C LEU A 5 -10.77 -0.35 19.64
N ALA A 6 -11.85 -0.82 20.29
CA ALA A 6 -13.18 -0.86 19.69
C ALA A 6 -13.74 0.54 19.40
N VAL A 7 -13.47 1.53 20.26
CA VAL A 7 -13.88 2.93 20.06
C VAL A 7 -13.08 3.61 18.95
N LEU A 8 -11.78 3.33 18.85
CA LEU A 8 -10.95 3.84 17.75
C LEU A 8 -11.38 3.27 16.40
N LEU A 9 -11.73 1.99 16.35
CA LEU A 9 -12.24 1.37 15.13
C LEU A 9 -13.58 1.96 14.67
N SER A 10 -14.49 2.24 15.60
CA SER A 10 -15.79 2.84 15.27
C SER A 10 -15.68 4.30 14.81
N VAL A 11 -14.71 5.07 15.28
CA VAL A 11 -14.48 6.46 14.84
C VAL A 11 -13.86 6.50 13.43
N LEU A 12 -13.01 5.54 13.09
CA LEU A 12 -12.41 5.44 11.73
C LEU A 12 -13.43 5.08 10.66
N LEU A 13 -14.46 4.31 10.99
CA LEU A 13 -15.54 3.93 10.05
C LEU A 13 -16.53 5.05 9.76
N VAL A 14 -16.69 6.03 10.64
CA VAL A 14 -17.65 7.14 10.46
C VAL A 14 -17.15 8.20 9.47
N CYS A 15 -15.86 8.24 9.15
CA CYS A 15 -15.28 9.25 8.25
C CYS A 15 -15.15 8.80 6.78
N ALA A 16 -15.56 7.59 6.41
CA ALA A 16 -15.57 7.13 5.03
C ALA A 16 -16.97 7.32 4.40
N PRO A 17 -17.17 8.25 3.46
CA PRO A 17 -18.51 8.59 2.97
C PRO A 17 -19.17 7.57 2.03
N ALA A 18 -18.64 6.37 1.86
CA ALA A 18 -19.16 5.41 0.88
C ALA A 18 -19.35 3.96 1.34
N LEU A 19 -19.07 3.61 2.60
CA LEU A 19 -19.30 2.24 3.09
C LEU A 19 -20.22 2.27 4.31
N ALA A 20 -21.51 2.21 4.03
CA ALA A 20 -22.59 2.20 5.04
C ALA A 20 -22.76 0.85 5.76
N ASP A 21 -21.86 -0.09 5.58
CA ASP A 21 -21.83 -1.33 6.37
C ASP A 21 -20.76 -1.19 7.45
N THR A 22 -21.23 -1.04 8.68
CA THR A 22 -20.37 -1.09 9.88
C THR A 22 -19.83 -2.51 10.01
N VAL A 23 -18.66 -2.78 9.44
CA VAL A 23 -17.96 -4.03 9.70
C VAL A 23 -17.39 -3.96 11.11
N THR A 24 -18.11 -4.56 12.06
CA THR A 24 -17.63 -4.74 13.42
C THR A 24 -16.74 -5.98 13.43
N ILE A 25 -15.43 -5.79 13.38
CA ILE A 25 -14.48 -6.90 13.50
C ILE A 25 -14.22 -7.14 14.99
N ASP A 26 -14.55 -8.35 15.45
CA ASP A 26 -14.12 -8.86 16.75
C ASP A 26 -12.72 -9.49 16.57
N PRO A 27 -11.65 -8.87 17.10
CA PRO A 27 -10.28 -9.35 16.86
C PRO A 27 -10.02 -10.73 17.50
N ASP A 28 -10.85 -11.17 18.46
CA ASP A 28 -10.71 -12.46 19.10
C ASP A 28 -11.33 -13.59 18.25
N HIS A 29 -12.18 -13.26 17.25
CA HIS A 29 -12.89 -14.19 16.38
C HIS A 29 -12.71 -13.90 14.88
N ALA A 30 -11.96 -12.85 14.51
CA ALA A 30 -11.74 -12.49 13.12
C ALA A 30 -10.88 -13.54 12.41
N SER A 31 -11.26 -13.89 11.20
CA SER A 31 -10.42 -14.71 10.31
C SER A 31 -9.19 -13.93 9.85
N LEU A 32 -8.16 -14.65 9.39
CA LEU A 32 -6.98 -14.02 8.82
C LEU A 32 -7.32 -13.13 7.62
N GLU A 33 -8.27 -13.55 6.80
CA GLU A 33 -8.74 -12.82 5.62
C GLU A 33 -9.38 -11.47 6.01
N GLU A 34 -10.23 -11.46 7.03
CA GLU A 34 -10.84 -10.23 7.56
C GLU A 34 -9.80 -9.27 8.14
N LEU A 35 -8.80 -9.81 8.82
CA LEU A 35 -7.70 -9.00 9.38
C LEU A 35 -6.81 -8.40 8.27
N ILE A 36 -6.56 -9.14 7.21
CA ILE A 36 -5.83 -8.65 6.02
C ILE A 36 -6.63 -7.52 5.34
N ALA A 37 -7.92 -7.73 5.10
CA ALA A 37 -8.78 -6.71 4.50
C ALA A 37 -8.83 -5.43 5.34
N LEU A 38 -8.90 -5.55 6.67
CA LEU A 38 -8.85 -4.40 7.57
C LEU A 38 -7.50 -3.68 7.50
N ARG A 39 -6.39 -4.41 7.50
CA ARG A 39 -5.05 -3.84 7.34
C ARG A 39 -4.95 -3.03 6.04
N ASP A 40 -5.43 -3.58 4.94
CA ASP A 40 -5.33 -2.96 3.63
C ASP A 40 -6.21 -1.70 3.56
N ALA A 41 -7.41 -1.74 4.14
CA ALA A 41 -8.28 -0.56 4.27
C ALA A 41 -7.63 0.54 5.12
N LEU A 42 -6.99 0.19 6.24
CA LEU A 42 -6.26 1.13 7.09
C LEU A 42 -5.05 1.73 6.36
N ASN A 43 -4.32 0.92 5.62
CA ASN A 43 -3.18 1.39 4.81
C ASN A 43 -3.64 2.42 3.77
N GLY A 44 -4.73 2.13 3.04
CA GLY A 44 -5.32 3.08 2.08
C GLY A 44 -5.72 4.39 2.75
N TYR A 45 -6.32 4.33 3.94
CA TYR A 45 -6.69 5.52 4.70
C TYR A 45 -5.48 6.33 5.18
N ILE A 46 -4.44 5.67 5.70
CA ILE A 46 -3.20 6.32 6.12
C ILE A 46 -2.55 7.05 4.93
N LEU A 47 -2.48 6.40 3.76
CA LEU A 47 -1.96 7.03 2.54
C LEU A 47 -2.78 8.24 2.10
N SER A 48 -4.11 8.17 2.21
CA SER A 48 -5.00 9.30 1.87
C SER A 48 -4.80 10.52 2.76
N LEU A 49 -4.29 10.32 3.98
CA LEU A 49 -3.92 11.38 4.93
C LEU A 49 -2.46 11.85 4.78
N GLY A 50 -1.72 11.36 3.78
CA GLY A 50 -0.32 11.71 3.58
C GLY A 50 0.67 10.90 4.43
N GLY A 51 0.21 9.86 5.11
CA GLY A 51 1.06 9.00 5.93
C GLY A 51 1.87 7.98 5.10
N ALA A 52 2.95 7.47 5.67
CA ALA A 52 3.77 6.43 5.09
C ALA A 52 3.25 5.04 5.46
N VAL A 53 3.27 4.10 4.51
CA VAL A 53 2.82 2.72 4.71
C VAL A 53 3.86 1.74 4.18
N PRO A 54 4.26 0.71 4.96
CA PRO A 54 5.05 -0.40 4.43
C PRO A 54 4.15 -1.32 3.60
N LEU A 55 4.54 -1.57 2.36
CA LEU A 55 3.94 -2.58 1.49
C LEU A 55 4.83 -3.82 1.45
N ALA A 56 4.26 -4.97 1.73
CA ALA A 56 4.94 -6.25 1.57
C ALA A 56 5.19 -6.56 0.08
N GLN A 57 5.93 -7.63 -0.19
CA GLN A 57 6.02 -8.17 -1.55
C GLN A 57 4.64 -8.57 -2.05
N GLY A 58 4.33 -8.24 -3.30
CA GLY A 58 3.04 -8.49 -3.92
C GLY A 58 2.66 -7.46 -4.96
N VAL A 59 1.49 -7.65 -5.54
CA VAL A 59 0.91 -6.76 -6.55
C VAL A 59 -0.17 -5.91 -5.92
N TYR A 60 -0.13 -4.60 -6.17
CA TYR A 60 -1.06 -3.61 -5.66
C TYR A 60 -1.65 -2.82 -6.83
N VAL A 61 -2.96 -2.55 -6.78
CA VAL A 61 -3.70 -1.83 -7.81
C VAL A 61 -4.07 -0.44 -7.30
N ALA A 62 -3.66 0.60 -8.02
CA ALA A 62 -4.05 1.97 -7.70
C ALA A 62 -5.54 2.19 -7.95
N GLY A 63 -6.22 2.76 -6.97
CA GLY A 63 -7.68 2.90 -6.91
C GLY A 63 -8.39 1.76 -6.16
N GLU A 64 -7.71 0.62 -5.93
CA GLU A 64 -8.24 -0.51 -5.16
C GLU A 64 -7.47 -0.71 -3.85
N ASP A 65 -6.18 -1.03 -3.94
CA ASP A 65 -5.33 -1.33 -2.78
C ASP A 65 -4.66 -0.09 -2.18
N LEU A 66 -4.41 0.91 -3.01
CA LEU A 66 -3.86 2.22 -2.62
C LEU A 66 -4.46 3.33 -3.50
N PRO A 67 -4.62 4.55 -2.97
CA PRO A 67 -5.12 5.66 -3.77
C PRO A 67 -4.29 5.90 -5.03
N ALA A 68 -4.93 6.31 -6.14
CA ALA A 68 -4.20 6.83 -7.29
C ALA A 68 -3.49 8.14 -6.91
N GLY A 69 -2.29 8.38 -7.43
CA GLY A 69 -1.52 9.57 -7.10
C GLY A 69 -0.02 9.41 -7.28
N ALA A 70 0.74 10.38 -6.78
CA ALA A 70 2.18 10.36 -6.79
C ALA A 70 2.75 9.81 -5.49
N TYR A 71 3.77 8.97 -5.59
CA TYR A 71 4.39 8.32 -4.45
C TYR A 71 5.91 8.37 -4.50
N ARG A 72 6.52 8.38 -3.33
CA ARG A 72 7.93 8.06 -3.12
C ARG A 72 8.03 6.65 -2.55
N PHE A 73 8.92 5.83 -3.08
CA PHE A 73 9.19 4.49 -2.58
C PHE A 73 10.56 4.48 -1.90
N ILE A 74 10.62 3.90 -0.70
CA ILE A 74 11.80 3.90 0.16
C ILE A 74 12.05 2.49 0.67
N VAL A 75 13.31 2.06 0.72
CA VAL A 75 13.74 0.83 1.40
C VAL A 75 14.74 1.15 2.50
N GLY A 76 14.79 0.28 3.52
CA GLY A 76 15.78 0.39 4.60
C GLY A 76 17.20 0.16 4.10
N GLN A 77 18.16 0.69 4.85
CA GLN A 77 19.60 0.57 4.51
C GLN A 77 20.13 -0.86 4.63
N GLU A 78 19.41 -1.71 5.35
CA GLU A 78 19.68 -3.14 5.51
C GLU A 78 19.24 -3.98 4.31
N VAL A 79 18.33 -3.46 3.47
CA VAL A 79 17.78 -4.16 2.31
C VAL A 79 18.85 -4.36 1.25
N GLU A 80 19.06 -5.60 0.84
CA GLU A 80 20.02 -5.95 -0.21
C GLU A 80 19.49 -5.59 -1.60
N SER A 81 18.25 -6.01 -1.89
CA SER A 81 17.59 -5.77 -3.17
C SER A 81 16.07 -5.73 -2.99
N ALA A 82 15.44 -4.73 -3.57
CA ALA A 82 14.01 -4.65 -3.78
C ALA A 82 13.76 -4.19 -5.22
N PHE A 83 12.78 -4.77 -5.87
CA PHE A 83 12.42 -4.47 -7.26
C PHE A 83 10.98 -3.97 -7.29
N ILE A 84 10.75 -2.90 -8.03
CA ILE A 84 9.44 -2.28 -8.18
C ILE A 84 9.15 -2.18 -9.67
N TYR A 85 8.15 -2.90 -10.13
CA TYR A 85 7.64 -2.83 -11.49
C TYR A 85 6.33 -2.05 -11.49
N VAL A 86 6.21 -1.05 -12.35
CA VAL A 86 5.00 -0.27 -12.52
C VAL A 86 4.42 -0.56 -13.89
N TYR A 87 3.16 -0.97 -13.90
CA TYR A 87 2.40 -1.29 -15.11
C TYR A 87 1.26 -0.29 -15.28
N GLY A 88 1.03 0.15 -16.49
CA GLY A 88 -0.16 0.94 -16.82
C GLY A 88 -1.45 0.12 -16.65
N ALA A 89 -2.58 0.81 -16.55
CA ALA A 89 -3.89 0.16 -16.38
C ALA A 89 -4.26 -0.79 -17.53
N GLU A 90 -3.77 -0.50 -18.74
CA GLU A 90 -4.02 -1.29 -19.96
C GLU A 90 -3.00 -2.44 -20.15
N SER A 91 -2.00 -2.56 -19.27
CA SER A 91 -0.93 -3.54 -19.42
C SER A 91 -1.43 -4.94 -19.09
N GLU A 92 -1.36 -5.87 -20.05
CA GLU A 92 -1.84 -7.25 -19.91
C GLU A 92 -0.72 -8.24 -19.57
N ASN A 93 0.54 -7.88 -19.85
CA ASN A 93 1.67 -8.78 -19.76
C ASN A 93 2.66 -8.34 -18.66
N TRP A 94 3.32 -9.30 -18.02
CA TRP A 94 4.32 -9.08 -16.99
C TRP A 94 5.60 -8.40 -17.48
N TYR A 95 5.88 -8.38 -18.77
CA TYR A 95 7.03 -7.70 -19.39
C TYR A 95 6.68 -6.32 -19.97
N ASP A 96 5.42 -5.90 -19.90
CA ASP A 96 4.91 -4.63 -20.40
C ASP A 96 4.83 -3.61 -19.26
N PHE A 97 5.91 -3.50 -18.49
CA PHE A 97 6.01 -2.49 -17.44
C PHE A 97 6.45 -1.14 -18.02
N GLU A 98 5.83 -0.07 -17.54
CA GLU A 98 6.17 1.30 -17.93
C GLU A 98 7.45 1.78 -17.24
N HIS A 99 7.62 1.39 -15.95
CA HIS A 99 8.77 1.75 -15.15
C HIS A 99 9.27 0.56 -14.34
N PHE A 100 10.59 0.55 -14.14
CA PHE A 100 11.29 -0.41 -13.32
C PHE A 100 12.28 0.30 -12.41
N TYR A 101 12.27 -0.03 -11.13
CA TYR A 101 13.20 0.50 -10.14
C TYR A 101 13.84 -0.64 -9.36
N ALA A 102 15.14 -0.55 -9.15
CA ALA A 102 15.92 -1.47 -8.32
C ALA A 102 16.54 -0.69 -7.16
N LEU A 103 16.15 -1.02 -5.94
CA LEU A 103 16.58 -0.35 -4.72
C LEU A 103 17.33 -1.30 -3.80
N GLY A 104 18.14 -0.74 -2.90
CA GLY A 104 18.89 -1.48 -1.90
C GLY A 104 20.40 -1.39 -2.08
N ARG A 105 21.15 -2.06 -1.20
CA ARG A 105 22.61 -1.98 -1.13
C ARG A 105 23.31 -2.39 -2.41
N PHE A 106 22.80 -3.41 -3.11
CA PHE A 106 23.41 -3.86 -4.37
C PHE A 106 23.22 -2.88 -5.51
N HIS A 107 22.25 -1.98 -5.41
CA HIS A 107 21.93 -1.00 -6.45
C HIS A 107 22.42 0.41 -6.12
N GLY A 108 22.80 0.65 -4.85
CA GLY A 108 23.29 1.95 -4.39
C GLY A 108 22.21 3.04 -4.32
N ALA A 109 20.94 2.64 -4.43
CA ALA A 109 19.79 3.54 -4.34
C ALA A 109 18.82 3.00 -3.27
N PHE A 110 18.32 3.85 -2.40
CA PHE A 110 17.42 3.49 -1.31
C PHE A 110 16.05 4.15 -1.43
N GLU A 111 15.87 5.01 -2.41
CA GLU A 111 14.58 5.61 -2.72
C GLU A 111 14.43 5.92 -4.21
N VAL A 112 13.19 5.95 -4.67
CA VAL A 112 12.78 6.60 -5.89
C VAL A 112 11.85 7.76 -5.55
N GLY A 113 12.21 8.96 -6.01
CA GLY A 113 11.65 10.21 -5.51
C GLY A 113 10.22 10.50 -5.95
N ARG A 114 9.80 10.00 -7.10
CA ARG A 114 8.44 10.23 -7.62
C ARG A 114 8.03 9.16 -8.61
N VAL A 115 6.93 8.49 -8.31
CA VAL A 115 6.26 7.52 -9.17
C VAL A 115 4.80 7.90 -9.27
N GLU A 116 4.32 8.14 -10.46
CA GLU A 116 2.91 8.43 -10.73
C GLU A 116 2.15 7.12 -10.94
N LEU A 117 1.08 6.94 -10.18
CA LEU A 117 0.18 5.80 -10.29
C LEU A 117 -1.20 6.30 -10.70
N ALA A 118 -1.55 6.13 -11.96
CA ALA A 118 -2.90 6.40 -12.44
C ALA A 118 -3.89 5.34 -11.90
N GLU A 119 -5.16 5.65 -11.93
CA GLU A 119 -6.22 4.69 -11.60
C GLU A 119 -6.07 3.40 -12.42
N GLY A 120 -6.10 2.25 -11.77
CA GLY A 120 -5.90 0.93 -12.40
C GLY A 120 -4.45 0.55 -12.67
N SER A 121 -3.47 1.45 -12.46
CA SER A 121 -2.04 1.08 -12.54
C SER A 121 -1.70 0.02 -11.50
N ARG A 122 -0.81 -0.90 -11.86
CA ARG A 122 -0.35 -1.96 -10.96
C ARG A 122 1.11 -1.73 -10.54
N VAL A 123 1.40 -2.00 -9.28
CA VAL A 123 2.74 -1.99 -8.73
C VAL A 123 3.06 -3.38 -8.22
N ASP A 124 4.09 -4.02 -8.78
CA ASP A 124 4.60 -5.31 -8.30
C ASP A 124 5.89 -5.08 -7.51
N ILE A 125 5.87 -5.44 -6.23
CA ILE A 125 6.98 -5.30 -5.29
C ILE A 125 7.59 -6.68 -5.06
N GLN A 126 8.88 -6.82 -5.36
CA GLN A 126 9.62 -8.07 -5.24
C GLN A 126 10.92 -7.87 -4.45
N GLY A 127 11.42 -8.96 -3.84
CA GLY A 127 12.70 -9.02 -3.14
C GLY A 127 12.62 -8.58 -1.68
N ALA A 128 12.04 -7.43 -1.38
CA ALA A 128 11.87 -6.93 -0.01
C ALA A 128 10.65 -5.99 0.09
N PRO A 129 10.10 -5.80 1.31
CA PRO A 129 9.09 -4.78 1.57
C PRO A 129 9.60 -3.37 1.24
N VAL A 130 8.69 -2.52 0.80
CA VAL A 130 8.98 -1.13 0.42
C VAL A 130 8.03 -0.20 1.18
N THR A 131 8.54 0.88 1.73
CA THR A 131 7.71 1.93 2.32
C THR A 131 7.27 2.90 1.22
N VAL A 132 5.97 3.13 1.11
CA VAL A 132 5.40 4.12 0.20
C VAL A 132 4.97 5.36 0.96
N VAL A 133 5.26 6.53 0.40
CA VAL A 133 4.92 7.83 0.97
C VAL A 133 4.23 8.64 -0.12
N PRO A 134 2.97 9.06 0.05
CA PRO A 134 2.30 9.91 -0.92
C PRO A 134 2.99 11.28 -1.01
N ILE A 135 3.03 11.82 -2.21
CA ILE A 135 3.52 13.17 -2.50
C ILE A 135 2.30 14.06 -2.69
N VAL A 136 2.09 14.98 -1.75
CA VAL A 136 0.99 15.94 -1.77
C VAL A 136 1.38 17.16 -2.60
#